data_1bada75cc6553f0bdf2e9cbbb29fbbf8
#
_entry.id   1bada75cc6553f0bdf2e9cbbb29fbbf8
#
_cell.length_a   1.000
_cell.length_b   1.000
_cell.length_c   1.000
_cell.angle_alpha   90.00
_cell.angle_beta   90.00
_cell.angle_gamma   90.00
#
_symmetry.space_group_name_H-M   'P 1'
#
loop_
_entity.id
_entity.type
_entity.pdbx_description
1 polymer ?
#
loop_
_entity_poly.entity_id
_entity_poly.type
_entity_poly.pdbx_seq_one_letter_code
_entity_poly.pdbx_strand_id
1 'polypeptide(L)'
;EGVAHLIHDLKIQSIKEIIEDHPNETFLIAYNFKSDHVRLSKAFPQGVSLSKSGVEVQEWNEGKIKLLFAHPASAGHGLNLQAGGSNIIWFGLNWSLELYQQFNARLHRQGQDKPVKIVHIVAKGGIDEKVMKALASKAKTQKDLLDYLKK
;
A
#
# COMPACT_ATOMS: atom_id res chain seq x y z
N GLU A 1 1.69 -22.84 -10.84
CA GLU A 1 0.41 -22.17 -10.61
C GLU A 1 -0.13 -22.37 -9.20
N GLY A 2 -0.14 -23.61 -8.71
CA GLY A 2 -0.67 -23.89 -7.38
C GLY A 2 0.07 -23.18 -6.27
N VAL A 3 1.39 -23.10 -6.35
CA VAL A 3 2.22 -22.43 -5.35
C VAL A 3 1.99 -20.92 -5.37
N ALA A 4 1.93 -20.31 -6.57
CA ALA A 4 1.67 -18.87 -6.69
C ALA A 4 0.29 -18.53 -6.16
N HIS A 5 -0.71 -19.33 -6.44
CA HIS A 5 -2.06 -19.12 -5.94
C HIS A 5 -2.11 -19.19 -4.41
N LEU A 6 -1.42 -20.17 -3.82
CA LEU A 6 -1.32 -20.30 -2.36
C LEU A 6 -0.65 -19.08 -1.73
N ILE A 7 0.45 -18.59 -2.33
CA ILE A 7 1.15 -17.41 -1.83
C ILE A 7 0.22 -16.19 -1.81
N HIS A 8 -0.55 -15.97 -2.88
CA HIS A 8 -1.48 -14.86 -2.95
C HIS A 8 -2.61 -14.98 -1.92
N ASP A 9 -3.10 -16.20 -1.69
CA ASP A 9 -4.13 -16.44 -0.68
C ASP A 9 -3.60 -16.13 0.72
N LEU A 10 -2.35 -16.49 1.02
CA LEU A 10 -1.73 -16.19 2.30
C LEU A 10 -1.53 -14.68 2.49
N LYS A 11 -1.16 -13.97 1.42
CA LYS A 11 -1.06 -12.50 1.48
C LYS A 11 -2.40 -11.86 1.77
N ILE A 12 -3.45 -12.30 1.11
CA ILE A 12 -4.82 -11.81 1.34
C ILE A 12 -5.24 -12.07 2.78
N GLN A 13 -4.95 -13.27 3.30
CA GLN A 13 -5.29 -13.62 4.68
C GLN A 13 -4.57 -12.70 5.68
N SER A 14 -3.30 -12.38 5.42
CA SER A 14 -2.55 -11.45 6.26
C SER A 14 -3.20 -10.07 6.30
N ILE A 15 -3.67 -9.57 5.16
CA ILE A 15 -4.36 -8.29 5.10
C ILE A 15 -5.68 -8.34 5.88
N LYS A 16 -6.43 -9.43 5.74
CA LYS A 16 -7.70 -9.60 6.50
C LYS A 16 -7.45 -9.53 8.00
N GLU A 17 -6.41 -10.18 8.48
CA GLU A 17 -6.05 -10.17 9.89
C GLU A 17 -5.70 -8.76 10.37
N ILE A 18 -4.93 -8.02 9.59
CA ILE A 18 -4.57 -6.64 9.93
C ILE A 18 -5.83 -5.77 10.04
N ILE A 19 -6.74 -5.89 9.09
CA ILE A 19 -7.97 -5.11 9.08
C ILE A 19 -8.88 -5.47 10.26
N GLU A 20 -8.99 -6.76 10.57
CA GLU A 20 -9.80 -7.23 11.70
C GLU A 20 -9.23 -6.77 13.03
N ASP A 21 -7.91 -6.69 13.15
CA ASP A 21 -7.26 -6.22 14.37
C ASP A 21 -7.41 -4.70 14.57
N HIS A 22 -7.76 -3.97 13.52
CA HIS A 22 -7.88 -2.52 13.55
C HIS A 22 -9.21 -2.07 12.90
N PRO A 23 -10.36 -2.43 13.49
CA PRO A 23 -11.66 -2.23 12.83
C PRO A 23 -12.06 -0.77 12.65
N ASN A 24 -11.44 0.16 13.39
CA ASN A 24 -11.77 1.57 13.32
C ASN A 24 -10.78 2.38 12.48
N GLU A 25 -9.82 1.72 11.83
CA GLU A 25 -8.81 2.39 11.03
C GLU A 25 -9.07 2.22 9.54
N THR A 26 -8.52 3.13 8.75
CA THR A 26 -8.58 3.07 7.30
C THR A 26 -7.24 2.61 6.74
N PHE A 27 -7.26 2.04 5.53
CA PHE A 27 -6.06 1.47 4.93
C PHE A 27 -5.97 1.85 3.46
N LEU A 28 -4.82 2.39 3.07
CA LEU A 28 -4.47 2.62 1.68
C LEU A 28 -3.63 1.43 1.23
N ILE A 29 -4.12 0.68 0.24
CA ILE A 29 -3.48 -0.55 -0.22
C ILE A 29 -2.90 -0.35 -1.61
N ALA A 30 -1.58 -0.52 -1.72
CA ALA A 30 -0.88 -0.39 -2.99
C ALA A 30 -0.75 -1.75 -3.67
N TYR A 31 -1.02 -1.80 -4.97
CA TYR A 31 -0.84 -3.00 -5.79
C TYR A 31 -0.05 -2.63 -7.04
N ASN A 32 0.61 -3.61 -7.66
CA ASN A 32 1.42 -3.37 -8.85
C ASN A 32 0.84 -3.97 -10.13
N PHE A 33 0.08 -5.05 -10.03
CA PHE A 33 -0.43 -5.79 -11.18
C PHE A 33 -1.95 -5.83 -11.18
N LYS A 34 -2.53 -5.86 -12.39
CA LYS A 34 -3.98 -5.98 -12.54
C LYS A 34 -4.53 -7.23 -11.86
N SER A 35 -3.77 -8.33 -11.88
CA SER A 35 -4.17 -9.56 -11.20
C SER A 35 -4.27 -9.37 -9.69
N ASP A 36 -3.38 -8.56 -9.11
CA ASP A 36 -3.45 -8.23 -7.69
C ASP A 36 -4.68 -7.40 -7.38
N HIS A 37 -5.00 -6.45 -8.23
CA HIS A 37 -6.20 -5.63 -8.08
C HIS A 37 -7.47 -6.51 -8.12
N VAL A 38 -7.52 -7.47 -9.03
CA VAL A 38 -8.64 -8.41 -9.11
C VAL A 38 -8.76 -9.22 -7.82
N ARG A 39 -7.64 -9.73 -7.30
CA ARG A 39 -7.62 -10.50 -6.06
C ARG A 39 -8.09 -9.68 -4.86
N LEU A 40 -7.61 -8.45 -4.76
CA LEU A 40 -8.01 -7.54 -3.68
C LEU A 40 -9.49 -7.19 -3.76
N SER A 41 -9.98 -6.92 -4.97
CA SER A 41 -11.39 -6.57 -5.18
C SER A 41 -12.33 -7.71 -4.82
N LYS A 42 -11.93 -8.95 -5.13
CA LYS A 42 -12.72 -10.12 -4.76
C LYS A 42 -12.71 -10.40 -3.26
N ALA A 43 -11.55 -10.23 -2.64
CA ALA A 43 -11.39 -10.50 -1.21
C ALA A 43 -12.05 -9.42 -0.35
N PHE A 44 -12.09 -8.20 -0.84
CA PHE A 44 -12.62 -7.04 -0.12
C PHE A 44 -13.61 -6.28 -1.01
N PRO A 45 -14.84 -6.80 -1.16
CA PRO A 45 -15.86 -6.15 -2.01
C PRO A 45 -16.21 -4.74 -1.58
N GLN A 46 -16.01 -4.43 -0.29
CA GLN A 46 -16.25 -3.10 0.25
C GLN A 46 -15.15 -2.09 -0.10
N GLY A 47 -14.03 -2.56 -0.63
CA GLY A 47 -12.93 -1.69 -1.02
C GLY A 47 -13.25 -0.85 -2.24
N VAL A 48 -12.65 0.33 -2.31
CA VAL A 48 -12.84 1.28 -3.40
C VAL A 48 -11.52 1.46 -4.13
N SER A 49 -11.55 1.50 -5.46
CA SER A 49 -10.36 1.71 -6.27
C SER A 49 -10.21 3.19 -6.62
N LEU A 50 -8.98 3.69 -6.49
CA LEU A 50 -8.66 5.05 -6.88
C LEU A 50 -8.68 5.17 -8.40
N SER A 51 -9.50 6.06 -8.93
CA SER A 51 -9.61 6.33 -10.36
C SER A 51 -8.65 7.44 -10.78
N LYS A 52 -8.45 7.57 -12.09
CA LYS A 52 -7.61 8.64 -12.65
C LYS A 52 -8.17 10.04 -12.34
N SER A 53 -9.49 10.15 -12.24
CA SER A 53 -10.14 11.43 -11.92
C SER A 53 -9.95 11.85 -10.46
N GLY A 54 -9.67 10.89 -9.57
CA GLY A 54 -9.43 11.17 -8.17
C GLY A 54 -10.67 11.56 -7.37
N VAL A 55 -11.86 11.22 -7.87
CA VAL A 55 -13.11 11.58 -7.18
C VAL A 55 -13.21 10.93 -5.80
N GLU A 56 -12.53 9.80 -5.60
CA GLU A 56 -12.54 9.07 -4.33
C GLU A 56 -11.72 9.78 -3.23
N VAL A 57 -10.84 10.70 -3.60
CA VAL A 57 -9.95 11.37 -2.65
C VAL A 57 -10.74 12.12 -1.59
N GLN A 58 -11.79 12.84 -1.98
CA GLN A 58 -12.62 13.56 -1.03
C GLN A 58 -13.28 12.60 -0.04
N GLU A 59 -13.88 11.53 -0.53
CA GLU A 59 -14.54 10.54 0.34
C GLU A 59 -13.56 9.87 1.29
N TRP A 60 -12.36 9.55 0.80
CA TRP A 60 -11.30 9.00 1.64
C TRP A 60 -10.95 9.97 2.78
N ASN A 61 -10.72 11.24 2.44
CA ASN A 61 -10.33 12.25 3.42
C ASN A 61 -11.45 12.56 4.42
N GLU A 62 -12.70 12.34 4.03
CA GLU A 62 -13.86 12.49 4.92
C GLU A 62 -14.10 11.26 5.80
N GLY A 63 -13.29 10.21 5.66
CA GLY A 63 -13.41 8.99 6.44
C GLY A 63 -14.51 8.04 5.97
N LYS A 64 -15.04 8.24 4.78
CA LYS A 64 -16.12 7.41 4.23
C LYS A 64 -15.63 6.13 3.57
N ILE A 65 -14.34 6.05 3.23
CA ILE A 65 -13.73 4.88 2.60
C ILE A 65 -12.80 4.21 3.61
N LYS A 66 -13.04 2.95 3.90
CA LYS A 66 -12.20 2.19 4.82
C LYS A 66 -10.99 1.57 4.13
N LEU A 67 -11.17 1.07 2.91
CA LEU A 67 -10.12 0.44 2.12
C LEU A 67 -10.05 1.13 0.77
N LEU A 68 -8.92 1.73 0.45
CA LEU A 68 -8.68 2.37 -0.84
C LEU A 68 -7.55 1.65 -1.54
N PHE A 69 -7.82 1.10 -2.73
CA PHE A 69 -6.82 0.43 -3.55
C PHE A 69 -6.24 1.40 -4.57
N ALA A 70 -4.92 1.45 -4.68
CA ALA A 70 -4.29 2.36 -5.62
C ALA A 70 -3.02 1.76 -6.23
N HIS A 71 -2.82 2.00 -7.51
CA HIS A 71 -1.55 1.71 -8.15
C HIS A 71 -0.59 2.88 -7.88
N PRO A 72 0.68 2.62 -7.52
CA PRO A 72 1.60 3.71 -7.18
C PRO A 72 1.75 4.77 -8.27
N ALA A 73 1.72 4.36 -9.55
CA ALA A 73 1.81 5.31 -10.65
C ALA A 73 0.57 6.17 -10.80
N SER A 74 -0.61 5.63 -10.45
CA SER A 74 -1.87 6.39 -10.55
C SER A 74 -2.03 7.38 -9.41
N ALA A 75 -1.44 7.09 -8.25
CA ALA A 75 -1.46 7.98 -7.10
C ALA A 75 -0.32 9.01 -7.15
N GLY A 76 0.36 9.11 -8.30
CA GLY A 76 1.66 9.74 -8.40
C GLY A 76 1.71 11.26 -8.27
N HIS A 77 0.65 12.00 -8.54
CA HIS A 77 0.80 13.45 -8.65
C HIS A 77 -0.17 14.22 -7.77
N GLY A 78 0.37 14.78 -6.70
CA GLY A 78 -0.31 15.83 -5.95
C GLY A 78 -1.51 15.44 -5.10
N LEU A 79 -1.82 14.16 -4.98
CA LEU A 79 -2.94 13.74 -4.16
C LEU A 79 -2.62 13.83 -2.68
N ASN A 80 -3.48 14.48 -1.93
CA ASN A 80 -3.35 14.60 -0.48
C ASN A 80 -4.31 13.61 0.18
N LEU A 81 -3.78 12.54 0.74
CA LEU A 81 -4.57 11.48 1.37
C LEU A 81 -4.37 11.41 2.89
N GLN A 82 -3.56 12.31 3.45
CA GLN A 82 -3.20 12.26 4.87
C GLN A 82 -4.38 12.46 5.83
N ALA A 83 -5.42 13.17 5.40
CA ALA A 83 -6.58 13.41 6.27
C ALA A 83 -7.44 12.16 6.46
N GLY A 84 -7.40 11.22 5.52
CA GLY A 84 -8.24 10.02 5.57
C GLY A 84 -7.65 8.87 6.34
N GLY A 85 -6.35 8.89 6.66
CA GLY A 85 -5.76 7.80 7.39
C GLY A 85 -4.25 7.85 7.49
N SER A 86 -3.70 6.86 8.18
CA SER A 86 -2.26 6.78 8.46
C SER A 86 -1.69 5.36 8.25
N ASN A 87 -2.43 4.49 7.57
CA ASN A 87 -1.98 3.11 7.33
C ASN A 87 -1.82 2.85 5.84
N ILE A 88 -0.66 2.32 5.46
CA ILE A 88 -0.37 1.90 4.09
C ILE A 88 -0.03 0.42 4.11
N ILE A 89 -0.65 -0.35 3.22
CA ILE A 89 -0.32 -1.76 3.03
C ILE A 89 0.16 -1.92 1.59
N TRP A 90 1.37 -2.45 1.43
CA TRP A 90 1.92 -2.80 0.12
C TRP A 90 1.65 -4.28 -0.17
N PHE A 91 0.79 -4.54 -1.13
CA PHE A 91 0.52 -5.89 -1.62
C PHE A 91 1.52 -6.21 -2.73
N GLY A 92 2.74 -6.55 -2.32
CA GLY A 92 3.88 -6.64 -3.20
C GLY A 92 4.58 -5.29 -3.33
N LEU A 93 5.77 -5.28 -3.91
CA LEU A 93 6.58 -4.07 -4.09
C LEU A 93 6.95 -3.91 -5.57
N ASN A 94 7.21 -2.68 -5.99
CA ASN A 94 7.72 -2.43 -7.34
C ASN A 94 9.21 -2.08 -7.30
N TRP A 95 9.84 -2.07 -8.48
CA TRP A 95 11.28 -1.83 -8.60
C TRP A 95 11.68 -0.36 -8.50
N SER A 96 10.72 0.56 -8.46
CA SER A 96 11.00 2.00 -8.45
C SER A 96 10.97 2.54 -7.02
N LEU A 97 12.14 2.92 -6.52
CA LEU A 97 12.24 3.58 -5.21
C LEU A 97 11.48 4.91 -5.23
N GLU A 98 11.53 5.63 -6.35
CA GLU A 98 10.82 6.89 -6.49
C GLU A 98 9.31 6.72 -6.33
N LEU A 99 8.71 5.75 -7.02
CA LEU A 99 7.28 5.48 -6.88
C LEU A 99 6.93 5.02 -5.46
N TYR A 100 7.77 4.20 -4.86
CA TYR A 100 7.60 3.73 -3.50
C TYR A 100 7.55 4.91 -2.53
N GLN A 101 8.54 5.80 -2.60
CA GLN A 101 8.62 6.95 -1.72
C GLN A 101 7.48 7.94 -1.97
N GLN A 102 7.14 8.20 -3.22
CA GLN A 102 6.05 9.10 -3.58
C GLN A 102 4.71 8.60 -3.06
N PHE A 103 4.47 7.31 -3.19
CA PHE A 103 3.22 6.72 -2.71
C PHE A 103 3.10 6.86 -1.20
N ASN A 104 4.15 6.50 -0.47
CA ASN A 104 4.14 6.60 0.99
C ASN A 104 3.95 8.06 1.44
N ALA A 105 4.49 8.99 0.69
CA ALA A 105 4.37 10.43 0.99
C ALA A 105 2.94 10.95 0.85
N ARG A 106 2.01 10.19 0.26
CA ARG A 106 0.60 10.59 0.21
C ARG A 106 -0.03 10.64 1.61
N LEU A 107 0.45 9.81 2.53
CA LEU A 107 0.02 9.82 3.91
C LEU A 107 1.09 10.39 4.85
N HIS A 108 2.36 10.07 4.59
CA HIS A 108 3.49 10.48 5.44
C HIS A 108 4.04 11.82 4.95
N ARG A 109 3.36 12.89 5.30
CA ARG A 109 3.71 14.24 4.87
C ARG A 109 3.30 15.27 5.91
N GLN A 110 3.71 16.53 5.70
CA GLN A 110 3.38 17.64 6.57
C GLN A 110 1.86 17.76 6.73
N GLY A 111 1.40 17.92 7.97
CA GLY A 111 -0.03 17.96 8.27
C GLY A 111 -0.61 16.63 8.71
N GLN A 112 0.18 15.56 8.72
CA GLN A 112 -0.26 14.27 9.24
C GLN A 112 -0.13 14.27 10.77
N ASP A 113 -1.26 14.11 11.46
CA ASP A 113 -1.32 14.14 12.93
C ASP A 113 -0.98 12.80 13.57
N LYS A 114 -1.02 11.71 12.80
CA LYS A 114 -0.82 10.37 13.32
C LYS A 114 0.46 9.74 12.78
N PRO A 115 1.11 8.84 13.54
CA PRO A 115 2.22 8.07 12.99
C PRO A 115 1.76 7.23 11.79
N VAL A 116 2.47 7.32 10.69
CA VAL A 116 2.15 6.52 9.50
C VAL A 116 2.76 5.13 9.66
N LYS A 117 1.92 4.11 9.54
CA LYS A 117 2.34 2.71 9.58
C LYS A 117 2.40 2.19 8.15
N ILE A 118 3.52 1.60 7.79
CA ILE A 118 3.72 1.03 6.45
C ILE A 118 3.98 -0.47 6.61
N VAL A 119 3.09 -1.27 6.08
CA VAL A 119 3.18 -2.72 6.15
C VAL A 119 3.46 -3.28 4.77
N HIS A 120 4.45 -4.16 4.68
CA HIS A 120 4.84 -4.81 3.43
C HIS A 120 4.41 -6.27 3.48
N ILE A 121 3.51 -6.66 2.59
CA ILE A 121 3.09 -8.06 2.46
C ILE A 121 3.94 -8.66 1.36
N VAL A 122 4.98 -9.40 1.75
CA VAL A 122 5.97 -9.93 0.82
C VAL A 122 6.07 -11.45 0.96
N ALA A 123 6.36 -12.11 -0.16
CA ALA A 123 6.63 -13.53 -0.17
C ALA A 123 8.12 -13.75 0.10
N LYS A 124 8.43 -14.50 1.15
CA LYS A 124 9.82 -14.81 1.50
C LYS A 124 10.47 -15.65 0.42
N GLY A 125 11.65 -15.23 -0.03
CA GLY A 125 12.41 -15.93 -1.08
C GLY A 125 11.88 -15.69 -2.49
N GLY A 126 10.84 -14.90 -2.66
CA GLY A 126 10.24 -14.63 -3.95
C GLY A 126 10.67 -13.30 -4.55
N ILE A 127 9.91 -12.88 -5.59
CA ILE A 127 10.20 -11.65 -6.32
C ILE A 127 10.11 -10.41 -5.41
N ASP A 128 9.18 -10.39 -4.46
CA ASP A 128 9.02 -9.26 -3.54
C ASP A 128 10.28 -9.03 -2.71
N GLU A 129 10.92 -10.10 -2.25
CA GLU A 129 12.15 -9.98 -1.47
C GLU A 129 13.29 -9.41 -2.34
N LYS A 130 13.35 -9.83 -3.61
CA LYS A 130 14.32 -9.28 -4.55
C LYS A 130 14.07 -7.78 -4.79
N VAL A 131 12.82 -7.39 -4.89
CA VAL A 131 12.44 -5.98 -5.06
C VAL A 131 12.87 -5.18 -3.82
N MET A 132 12.65 -5.70 -2.62
CA MET A 132 13.08 -5.03 -1.40
C MET A 132 14.58 -4.80 -1.39
N LYS A 133 15.37 -5.81 -1.79
CA LYS A 133 16.82 -5.66 -1.87
C LYS A 133 17.24 -4.62 -2.91
N ALA A 134 16.55 -4.58 -4.05
CA ALA A 134 16.82 -3.58 -5.09
C ALA A 134 16.48 -2.18 -4.61
N LEU A 135 15.38 -2.01 -3.91
CA LEU A 135 15.01 -0.72 -3.33
C LEU A 135 16.05 -0.26 -2.31
N ALA A 136 16.54 -1.19 -1.48
CA ALA A 136 17.57 -0.89 -0.50
C ALA A 136 18.85 -0.40 -1.17
N SER A 137 19.25 -1.00 -2.31
CA SER A 137 20.46 -0.60 -3.02
C SER A 137 20.32 0.74 -3.73
N LYS A 138 19.10 1.16 -4.06
CA LYS A 138 18.83 2.44 -4.73
C LYS A 138 18.67 3.61 -3.77
N ALA A 139 18.46 3.34 -2.48
CA ALA A 139 18.32 4.40 -1.49
C ALA A 139 19.62 5.18 -1.36
N LYS A 140 19.53 6.50 -1.17
CA LYS A 140 20.70 7.36 -0.99
C LYS A 140 21.53 6.93 0.22
N THR A 141 20.85 6.57 1.30
CA THR A 141 21.45 5.97 2.48
C THR A 141 20.58 4.81 2.89
N GLN A 142 21.20 3.78 3.44
CA GLN A 142 20.47 2.64 3.95
C GLN A 142 19.50 3.06 5.07
N LYS A 143 19.87 4.09 5.81
CA LYS A 143 19.04 4.65 6.86
C LYS A 143 17.73 5.21 6.31
N ASP A 144 17.77 5.91 5.18
CA ASP A 144 16.56 6.46 4.56
C ASP A 144 15.54 5.38 4.24
N LEU A 145 16.00 4.29 3.65
CA LEU A 145 15.11 3.18 3.35
C LEU A 145 14.59 2.51 4.62
N LEU A 146 15.47 2.28 5.60
CA LEU A 146 15.08 1.66 6.85
C LEU A 146 14.03 2.50 7.59
N ASP A 147 14.14 3.82 7.53
CA ASP A 147 13.15 4.71 8.13
C ASP A 147 11.78 4.53 7.46
N TYR A 148 11.74 4.34 6.14
CA TYR A 148 10.51 4.03 5.42
C TYR A 148 9.95 2.66 5.78
N LEU A 149 10.81 1.66 5.89
CA LEU A 149 10.38 0.29 6.14
C LEU A 149 9.92 0.05 7.58
N LYS A 150 10.39 0.85 8.52
CA LYS A 150 10.03 0.71 9.94
C LYS A 150 8.73 1.39 10.31
N LYS A 151 8.22 2.20 9.45
CA LYS A 151 6.96 2.92 9.70
C LYS A 151 5.75 2.08 9.27
#